data_8aa9ef27946056dc73d33a8ce0425bc2
#
_entry.id   8aa9ef27946056dc73d33a8ce0425bc2
#
_cell.length_a   1.000
_cell.length_b   1.000
_cell.length_c   1.000
_cell.angle_alpha   90.00
_cell.angle_beta   90.00
_cell.angle_gamma   90.00
#
_symmetry.space_group_name_H-M   'P 1'
#
loop_
_entity.id
_entity.type
_entity.pdbx_description
1 polymer ?
#
loop_
_entity_poly.entity_id
_entity_poly.type
_entity_poly.pdbx_seq_one_letter_code
_entity_poly.pdbx_strand_id
1 'polypeptide(L)'
;MKLCVIPGDGVGQEVLPCAVEVLRQVVPTIETVAADAGWDCFQRTGNALPDKTKLQIAECGAALFGAVSSPSKKVEGYRSPIIQMRQHFDLFANLRPTRILWSRAARLMGKPQTVDLILVRENTQGLYAGRERMQGDEAIAERVITRAASERIGKVAFDLATKRERKHVTIVHKANILPVTDGVFRDAVRAVGEGYPEVSISEVLVDTAAMLLASKPAQFDVLVTTNLFGDILSDVASVWGGGMGVAPALNIGATVAIAEPVHGSAPDIAGKGIANPAGAILSTALLLRHHWQQPDAALRIENAVFAALESGVCTPDLGGQATTREAMDAVLTRL
;
A
#
# COMPACT_ATOMS: atom_id res chain seq x y z
N MET A 1 15.90 -13.84 -8.59
CA MET A 1 15.29 -12.73 -7.82
C MET A 1 15.60 -12.94 -6.36
N LYS A 2 15.87 -11.85 -5.62
CA LYS A 2 16.07 -11.89 -4.16
C LYS A 2 14.99 -11.07 -3.48
N LEU A 3 14.53 -11.53 -2.32
CA LEU A 3 13.50 -10.88 -1.51
C LEU A 3 13.93 -10.81 -0.06
N CYS A 4 14.04 -9.63 0.50
CA CYS A 4 14.20 -9.41 1.93
C CYS A 4 12.83 -9.59 2.61
N VAL A 5 12.71 -10.51 3.56
CA VAL A 5 11.45 -10.81 4.27
C VAL A 5 11.54 -10.29 5.69
N ILE A 6 10.65 -9.37 6.04
CA ILE A 6 10.63 -8.67 7.33
C ILE A 6 9.23 -8.82 7.95
N PRO A 7 8.99 -9.84 8.77
CA PRO A 7 7.66 -10.05 9.36
C PRO A 7 7.16 -8.87 10.18
N GLY A 8 8.06 -8.16 10.88
CA GLY A 8 7.70 -7.08 11.78
C GLY A 8 7.01 -7.61 13.04
N ASP A 9 5.89 -6.96 13.42
CA ASP A 9 5.18 -7.21 14.68
C ASP A 9 3.81 -7.86 14.49
N GLY A 10 3.30 -8.48 15.53
CA GLY A 10 1.92 -8.98 15.62
C GLY A 10 1.56 -9.93 14.48
N VAL A 11 0.42 -9.68 13.81
CA VAL A 11 -0.07 -10.55 12.72
C VAL A 11 0.88 -10.63 11.51
N GLY A 12 1.85 -9.72 11.36
CA GLY A 12 2.88 -9.82 10.35
C GLY A 12 3.68 -11.11 10.43
N GLN A 13 3.88 -11.66 11.64
CA GLN A 13 4.52 -12.95 11.89
C GLN A 13 3.70 -14.13 11.34
N GLU A 14 2.40 -13.98 11.15
CA GLU A 14 1.49 -15.02 10.65
C GLU A 14 1.26 -14.91 9.14
N VAL A 15 1.04 -13.70 8.62
CA VAL A 15 0.63 -13.49 7.22
C VAL A 15 1.80 -13.51 6.24
N LEU A 16 3.01 -13.09 6.66
CA LEU A 16 4.16 -13.09 5.75
C LEU A 16 4.66 -14.48 5.35
N PRO A 17 4.76 -15.45 6.26
CA PRO A 17 5.08 -16.82 5.86
C PRO A 17 4.13 -17.35 4.80
N CYS A 18 2.82 -17.07 4.90
CA CYS A 18 1.83 -17.43 3.90
C CYS A 18 2.12 -16.79 2.52
N ALA A 19 2.42 -15.49 2.53
CA ALA A 19 2.74 -14.76 1.29
C ALA A 19 4.01 -15.28 0.61
N VAL A 20 5.03 -15.62 1.38
CA VAL A 20 6.28 -16.20 0.88
C VAL A 20 6.05 -17.61 0.32
N GLU A 21 5.22 -18.44 0.96
CA GLU A 21 4.88 -19.78 0.50
C GLU A 21 4.17 -19.74 -0.86
N VAL A 22 3.15 -18.86 -0.99
CA VAL A 22 2.44 -18.63 -2.26
C VAL A 22 3.40 -18.11 -3.35
N LEU A 23 4.26 -17.14 -3.02
CA LEU A 23 5.24 -16.62 -3.97
C LEU A 23 6.20 -17.69 -4.49
N ARG A 24 6.66 -18.59 -3.62
CA ARG A 24 7.56 -19.71 -3.98
C ARG A 24 6.90 -20.72 -4.93
N GLN A 25 5.60 -20.92 -4.84
CA GLN A 25 4.86 -21.78 -5.79
C GLN A 25 4.84 -21.20 -7.20
N VAL A 26 4.78 -19.87 -7.31
CA VAL A 26 4.75 -19.19 -8.61
C VAL A 26 6.16 -18.90 -9.14
N VAL A 27 7.11 -18.64 -8.24
CA VAL A 27 8.51 -18.32 -8.54
C VAL A 27 9.44 -19.24 -7.72
N PRO A 28 9.64 -20.52 -8.10
CA PRO A 28 10.43 -21.46 -7.30
C PRO A 28 11.90 -21.05 -7.10
N THR A 29 12.41 -20.19 -7.97
CA THR A 29 13.81 -19.72 -7.94
C THR A 29 14.01 -18.47 -7.06
N ILE A 30 12.98 -18.01 -6.34
CA ILE A 30 13.11 -16.86 -5.46
C ILE A 30 14.00 -17.18 -4.25
N GLU A 31 15.02 -16.37 -4.04
CA GLU A 31 15.87 -16.42 -2.86
C GLU A 31 15.31 -15.47 -1.79
N THR A 32 15.14 -15.95 -0.57
CA THR A 32 14.64 -15.14 0.53
C THR A 32 15.72 -14.88 1.57
N VAL A 33 15.84 -13.63 2.02
CA VAL A 33 16.75 -13.19 3.09
C VAL A 33 15.89 -12.70 4.25
N ALA A 34 16.00 -13.35 5.41
CA ALA A 34 15.27 -12.92 6.60
C ALA A 34 15.93 -11.68 7.22
N ALA A 35 15.13 -10.72 7.60
CA ALA A 35 15.56 -9.52 8.29
C ALA A 35 14.54 -9.10 9.37
N ASP A 36 14.93 -8.20 10.25
CA ASP A 36 14.18 -7.82 11.44
C ASP A 36 13.97 -6.30 11.48
N ALA A 37 12.74 -5.88 11.80
CA ALA A 37 12.37 -4.50 12.08
C ALA A 37 11.06 -4.47 12.86
N GLY A 38 10.74 -3.38 13.51
CA GLY A 38 9.47 -3.22 14.23
C GLY A 38 9.66 -2.78 15.66
N TRP A 39 8.57 -2.79 16.39
CA TRP A 39 8.53 -2.45 17.80
C TRP A 39 9.28 -3.50 18.64
N ASP A 40 9.05 -4.78 18.39
CA ASP A 40 9.70 -5.87 19.12
C ASP A 40 11.23 -5.86 18.88
N CYS A 41 11.65 -5.50 17.67
CA CYS A 41 13.04 -5.27 17.33
C CYS A 41 13.62 -4.12 18.15
N PHE A 42 12.90 -2.99 18.24
CA PHE A 42 13.28 -1.84 19.05
C PHE A 42 13.42 -2.20 20.53
N GLN A 43 12.45 -2.90 21.10
CA GLN A 43 12.49 -3.32 22.51
C GLN A 43 13.71 -4.18 22.84
N ARG A 44 14.15 -5.04 21.91
CA ARG A 44 15.31 -5.93 22.09
C ARG A 44 16.64 -5.25 21.86
N THR A 45 16.70 -4.30 20.89
CA THR A 45 17.98 -3.79 20.38
C THR A 45 18.18 -2.28 20.54
N GLY A 46 17.12 -1.55 20.92
CA GLY A 46 17.11 -0.07 20.91
C GLY A 46 16.99 0.55 19.51
N ASN A 47 16.80 -0.26 18.45
CA ASN A 47 16.70 0.22 17.08
C ASN A 47 15.56 -0.48 16.34
N ALA A 48 14.57 0.27 15.86
CA ALA A 48 13.42 -0.27 15.15
C ALA A 48 13.73 -0.69 13.70
N LEU A 49 14.84 -0.20 13.12
CA LEU A 49 15.31 -0.55 11.79
C LEU A 49 16.83 -0.67 11.80
N PRO A 50 17.41 -1.82 12.16
CA PRO A 50 18.86 -2.03 12.21
C PRO A 50 19.55 -1.77 10.87
N ASP A 51 20.80 -1.29 10.90
CA ASP A 51 21.56 -1.05 9.66
C ASP A 51 21.80 -2.33 8.85
N LYS A 52 21.93 -3.47 9.52
CA LYS A 52 21.95 -4.79 8.85
C LYS A 52 20.71 -5.01 7.98
N THR A 53 19.52 -4.68 8.48
CA THR A 53 18.27 -4.79 7.72
C THR A 53 18.27 -3.86 6.50
N LYS A 54 18.74 -2.62 6.66
CA LYS A 54 18.86 -1.69 5.52
C LYS A 54 19.81 -2.23 4.44
N LEU A 55 20.94 -2.80 4.83
CA LEU A 55 21.88 -3.43 3.89
C LEU A 55 21.24 -4.61 3.17
N GLN A 56 20.54 -5.50 3.88
CA GLN A 56 19.85 -6.64 3.30
C GLN A 56 18.77 -6.22 2.30
N ILE A 57 17.99 -5.17 2.60
CA ILE A 57 17.00 -4.59 1.68
C ILE A 57 17.71 -4.06 0.42
N ALA A 58 18.79 -3.30 0.58
CA ALA A 58 19.55 -2.74 -0.54
C ALA A 58 20.14 -3.83 -1.45
N GLU A 59 20.71 -4.89 -0.87
CA GLU A 59 21.28 -6.03 -1.60
C GLU A 59 20.22 -6.84 -2.36
N CYS A 60 19.01 -6.97 -1.79
CA CYS A 60 17.90 -7.68 -2.45
C CYS A 60 17.22 -6.82 -3.52
N GLY A 61 17.23 -5.50 -3.40
CA GLY A 61 16.47 -4.57 -4.23
C GLY A 61 14.96 -4.62 -4.01
N ALA A 62 14.47 -5.63 -3.29
CA ALA A 62 13.06 -5.82 -2.98
C ALA A 62 12.87 -6.33 -1.56
N ALA A 63 11.82 -5.88 -0.88
CA ALA A 63 11.41 -6.41 0.42
C ALA A 63 9.90 -6.65 0.51
N LEU A 64 9.52 -7.63 1.32
CA LEU A 64 8.17 -7.85 1.79
C LEU A 64 8.16 -7.56 3.30
N PHE A 65 7.41 -6.56 3.70
CA PHE A 65 7.27 -6.12 5.07
C PHE A 65 5.87 -6.49 5.60
N GLY A 66 5.77 -7.02 6.82
CA GLY A 66 4.51 -7.49 7.36
C GLY A 66 3.69 -6.37 7.99
N ALA A 67 4.02 -6.05 9.22
CA ALA A 67 3.30 -5.03 9.97
C ALA A 67 4.18 -4.41 11.05
N VAL A 68 3.75 -3.30 11.61
CA VAL A 68 4.43 -2.65 12.73
C VAL A 68 3.44 -2.23 13.81
N SER A 69 3.84 -2.47 15.06
CA SER A 69 3.19 -1.88 16.22
C SER A 69 3.75 -0.50 16.48
N SER A 70 2.88 0.46 16.74
CA SER A 70 3.28 1.81 17.13
C SER A 70 2.90 2.03 18.60
N PRO A 71 3.82 2.49 19.45
CA PRO A 71 3.48 2.79 20.84
C PRO A 71 2.46 3.94 20.88
N SER A 72 1.48 3.84 21.80
CA SER A 72 0.43 4.85 21.98
C SER A 72 0.94 6.18 22.54
N LYS A 73 2.12 6.18 23.14
CA LYS A 73 2.82 7.36 23.65
C LYS A 73 4.18 7.50 22.98
N LYS A 74 4.68 8.73 22.88
CA LYS A 74 6.02 8.99 22.37
C LYS A 74 7.04 8.24 23.24
N VAL A 75 7.85 7.40 22.61
CA VAL A 75 8.98 6.68 23.23
C VAL A 75 10.27 7.28 22.68
N GLU A 76 11.16 7.64 23.59
CA GLU A 76 12.47 8.23 23.22
C GLU A 76 13.28 7.24 22.37
N GLY A 77 13.86 7.73 21.28
CA GLY A 77 14.65 6.92 20.35
C GLY A 77 13.83 6.07 19.37
N TYR A 78 12.53 5.86 19.59
CA TYR A 78 11.69 5.11 18.66
C TYR A 78 11.28 5.97 17.45
N ARG A 79 11.50 5.40 16.27
CA ARG A 79 10.97 5.92 15.00
C ARG A 79 10.37 4.74 14.23
N SER A 80 9.19 4.93 13.67
CA SER A 80 8.53 3.90 12.86
C SER A 80 9.45 3.38 11.76
N PRO A 81 9.70 2.05 11.66
CA PRO A 81 10.61 1.49 10.67
C PRO A 81 10.15 1.73 9.24
N ILE A 82 8.84 1.72 8.97
CA ILE A 82 8.33 1.98 7.61
C ILE A 82 8.61 3.43 7.18
N ILE A 83 8.49 4.40 8.08
CA ILE A 83 8.83 5.81 7.78
C ILE A 83 10.33 5.94 7.53
N GLN A 84 11.16 5.25 8.33
CA GLN A 84 12.61 5.23 8.12
C GLN A 84 12.98 4.60 6.77
N MET A 85 12.35 3.47 6.39
CA MET A 85 12.57 2.82 5.09
C MET A 85 12.17 3.73 3.93
N ARG A 86 11.01 4.39 4.00
CA ARG A 86 10.54 5.35 2.98
C ARG A 86 11.52 6.50 2.78
N GLN A 87 12.08 7.03 3.86
CA GLN A 87 13.08 8.10 3.80
C GLN A 87 14.46 7.61 3.33
N HIS A 88 14.93 6.47 3.85
CA HIS A 88 16.28 5.95 3.57
C HIS A 88 16.44 5.51 2.11
N PHE A 89 15.41 4.87 1.53
CA PHE A 89 15.42 4.35 0.16
C PHE A 89 14.71 5.26 -0.84
N ASP A 90 14.31 6.47 -0.42
CA ASP A 90 13.49 7.40 -1.23
C ASP A 90 12.32 6.68 -1.92
N LEU A 91 11.51 5.95 -1.12
CA LEU A 91 10.35 5.24 -1.62
C LEU A 91 9.20 6.24 -1.87
N PHE A 92 9.33 7.00 -2.92
CA PHE A 92 8.52 8.20 -3.16
C PHE A 92 7.09 7.92 -3.62
N ALA A 93 6.82 6.76 -4.20
CA ALA A 93 5.49 6.38 -4.66
C ALA A 93 4.95 5.20 -3.86
N ASN A 94 3.71 5.31 -3.38
CA ASN A 94 2.99 4.20 -2.78
C ASN A 94 1.77 3.87 -3.65
N LEU A 95 1.75 2.65 -4.19
CA LEU A 95 0.65 2.14 -5.00
C LEU A 95 -0.30 1.35 -4.12
N ARG A 96 -1.57 1.75 -4.11
CA ARG A 96 -2.66 1.10 -3.36
C ARG A 96 -3.82 0.77 -4.29
N PRO A 97 -3.81 -0.41 -4.93
CA PRO A 97 -4.93 -0.83 -5.76
C PRO A 97 -6.12 -1.23 -4.90
N THR A 98 -7.31 -0.93 -5.39
CA THR A 98 -8.58 -1.43 -4.86
C THR A 98 -9.36 -2.02 -6.01
N ARG A 99 -9.62 -3.31 -5.89
CA ARG A 99 -10.40 -4.07 -6.87
C ARG A 99 -11.45 -4.88 -6.13
N ILE A 100 -12.66 -4.91 -6.64
CA ILE A 100 -13.66 -5.85 -6.12
C ILE A 100 -13.19 -7.25 -6.47
N LEU A 101 -12.93 -8.04 -5.43
CA LEU A 101 -12.34 -9.36 -5.54
C LEU A 101 -13.39 -10.45 -5.67
N TRP A 102 -14.62 -10.24 -5.17
CA TRP A 102 -15.66 -11.25 -5.24
C TRP A 102 -17.07 -10.65 -5.11
N SER A 103 -18.05 -11.40 -5.63
CA SER A 103 -19.44 -10.98 -5.68
C SER A 103 -20.07 -10.67 -4.31
N ARG A 104 -19.52 -11.23 -3.21
CA ARG A 104 -20.00 -10.99 -1.85
C ARG A 104 -19.70 -9.56 -1.37
N ALA A 105 -18.53 -9.01 -1.68
CA ALA A 105 -18.21 -7.62 -1.34
C ALA A 105 -19.17 -6.65 -2.04
N ALA A 106 -19.46 -6.89 -3.33
CA ALA A 106 -20.43 -6.11 -4.08
C ALA A 106 -21.86 -6.19 -3.48
N ARG A 107 -22.25 -7.36 -2.93
CA ARG A 107 -23.54 -7.57 -2.27
C ARG A 107 -23.66 -6.87 -0.92
N LEU A 108 -22.60 -6.88 -0.12
CA LEU A 108 -22.58 -6.20 1.19
C LEU A 108 -22.79 -4.70 1.07
N MET A 109 -22.38 -4.09 -0.05
CA MET A 109 -22.56 -2.67 -0.34
C MET A 109 -23.87 -2.36 -1.12
N GLY A 110 -24.74 -3.33 -1.33
CA GLY A 110 -26.10 -3.16 -1.85
C GLY A 110 -26.23 -2.83 -3.33
N LYS A 111 -25.15 -2.78 -4.10
CA LYS A 111 -25.17 -2.59 -5.57
C LYS A 111 -24.00 -3.31 -6.23
N PRO A 112 -24.21 -4.06 -7.31
CA PRO A 112 -23.13 -4.58 -8.12
C PRO A 112 -22.40 -3.40 -8.77
N GLN A 113 -21.16 -3.14 -8.35
CA GLN A 113 -20.29 -2.14 -8.96
C GLN A 113 -18.99 -2.83 -9.35
N THR A 114 -18.50 -2.49 -10.53
CA THR A 114 -17.14 -2.87 -10.93
C THR A 114 -16.19 -1.81 -10.37
N VAL A 115 -15.39 -2.15 -9.37
CA VAL A 115 -14.34 -1.26 -8.85
C VAL A 115 -13.00 -1.86 -9.24
N ASP A 116 -12.22 -1.09 -9.96
CA ASP A 116 -10.85 -1.37 -10.31
C ASP A 116 -10.12 -0.02 -10.43
N LEU A 117 -9.52 0.41 -9.35
CA LEU A 117 -8.79 1.67 -9.26
C LEU A 117 -7.42 1.47 -8.60
N ILE A 118 -6.49 2.38 -8.88
CA ILE A 118 -5.20 2.46 -8.19
C ILE A 118 -5.05 3.88 -7.63
N LEU A 119 -4.81 3.97 -6.33
CA LEU A 119 -4.43 5.21 -5.69
C LEU A 119 -2.90 5.29 -5.64
N VAL A 120 -2.35 6.34 -6.24
CA VAL A 120 -0.92 6.68 -6.29
C VAL A 120 -0.68 7.79 -5.27
N ARG A 121 -0.09 7.42 -4.14
CA ARG A 121 0.18 8.30 -3.00
C ARG A 121 1.63 8.78 -3.06
N GLU A 122 1.85 10.11 -3.09
CA GLU A 122 3.17 10.66 -2.79
C GLU A 122 3.56 10.25 -1.36
N ASN A 123 4.77 9.79 -1.14
CA ASN A 123 5.07 9.02 0.07
C ASN A 123 6.20 9.60 0.95
N THR A 124 6.80 10.72 0.55
CA THR A 124 7.98 11.31 1.22
C THR A 124 7.78 12.72 1.78
N GLN A 125 6.76 13.43 1.32
CA GLN A 125 6.52 14.83 1.65
C GLN A 125 5.18 15.06 2.39
N GLY A 126 4.67 16.27 2.33
CA GLY A 126 3.47 16.68 3.03
C GLY A 126 3.72 16.88 4.52
N LEU A 127 2.78 16.47 5.34
CA LEU A 127 2.92 16.46 6.80
C LEU A 127 3.89 15.36 7.29
N TYR A 128 4.12 14.33 6.48
CA TYR A 128 5.10 13.26 6.77
C TYR A 128 6.56 13.71 6.62
N ALA A 129 6.81 14.96 6.21
CA ALA A 129 8.12 15.59 6.34
C ALA A 129 8.58 15.72 7.81
N GLY A 130 7.63 15.57 8.76
CA GLY A 130 7.93 15.50 10.20
C GLY A 130 8.42 16.83 10.79
N ARG A 131 8.02 17.95 10.20
CA ARG A 131 8.38 19.29 10.67
C ARG A 131 7.31 19.82 11.58
N GLU A 132 7.39 19.47 12.86
CA GLU A 132 6.47 19.91 13.89
C GLU A 132 7.21 20.66 15.00
N ARG A 133 6.54 21.69 15.58
CA ARG A 133 7.06 22.42 16.73
C ARG A 133 5.94 23.00 17.59
N MET A 134 6.25 23.20 18.85
CA MET A 134 5.46 24.08 19.73
C MET A 134 6.01 25.51 19.62
N GLN A 135 5.11 26.48 19.58
CA GLN A 135 5.40 27.90 19.67
C GLN A 135 4.47 28.52 20.70
N GLY A 136 4.94 28.60 21.95
CA GLY A 136 4.06 28.89 23.10
C GLY A 136 3.00 27.79 23.23
N ASP A 137 1.72 28.17 23.21
CA ASP A 137 0.59 27.26 23.29
C ASP A 137 0.10 26.75 21.90
N GLU A 138 0.75 27.18 20.83
CA GLU A 138 0.41 26.76 19.47
C GLU A 138 1.26 25.54 19.03
N ALA A 139 0.60 24.52 18.49
CA ALA A 139 1.26 23.42 17.80
C ALA A 139 1.24 23.67 16.28
N ILE A 140 2.40 23.68 15.65
CA ILE A 140 2.56 23.98 14.22
C ILE A 140 3.17 22.79 13.50
N ALA A 141 2.52 22.33 12.43
CA ALA A 141 3.05 21.35 11.49
C ALA A 141 3.25 21.99 10.11
N GLU A 142 4.45 21.86 9.53
CA GLU A 142 4.73 22.36 8.20
C GLU A 142 4.38 21.30 7.15
N ARG A 143 3.52 21.66 6.22
CA ARG A 143 3.18 20.84 5.06
C ARG A 143 4.09 21.20 3.89
N VAL A 144 5.05 20.32 3.57
CA VAL A 144 6.05 20.56 2.53
C VAL A 144 5.62 19.89 1.23
N ILE A 145 5.46 20.66 0.17
CA ILE A 145 5.17 20.18 -1.19
C ILE A 145 6.16 20.82 -2.15
N THR A 146 6.85 20.01 -2.94
CA THR A 146 7.77 20.51 -3.97
C THR A 146 7.28 20.13 -5.37
N ARG A 147 7.58 20.98 -6.35
CA ARG A 147 7.30 20.71 -7.76
C ARG A 147 7.93 19.38 -8.22
N ALA A 148 9.22 19.17 -7.92
CA ALA A 148 9.94 17.98 -8.33
C ALA A 148 9.31 16.66 -7.83
N ALA A 149 8.89 16.61 -6.54
CA ALA A 149 8.21 15.44 -6.00
C ALA A 149 6.82 15.26 -6.62
N SER A 150 6.10 16.38 -6.88
CA SER A 150 4.79 16.36 -7.51
C SER A 150 4.85 15.89 -8.97
N GLU A 151 5.85 16.33 -9.73
CA GLU A 151 6.11 15.84 -11.09
C GLU A 151 6.47 14.36 -11.11
N ARG A 152 7.34 13.93 -10.18
CA ARG A 152 7.78 12.54 -10.05
C ARG A 152 6.61 11.59 -9.77
N ILE A 153 5.72 11.94 -8.84
CA ILE A 153 4.55 11.10 -8.54
C ILE A 153 3.51 11.18 -9.66
N GLY A 154 3.35 12.34 -10.30
CA GLY A 154 2.53 12.50 -11.49
C GLY A 154 2.95 11.55 -12.59
N LYS A 155 4.24 11.48 -12.90
CA LYS A 155 4.78 10.55 -13.90
C LYS A 155 4.39 9.09 -13.61
N VAL A 156 4.50 8.64 -12.36
CA VAL A 156 4.08 7.28 -11.96
C VAL A 156 2.60 7.06 -12.25
N ALA A 157 1.74 8.04 -11.92
CA ALA A 157 0.30 7.92 -12.16
C ALA A 157 -0.04 7.84 -13.66
N PHE A 158 0.58 8.66 -14.48
CA PHE A 158 0.36 8.63 -15.92
C PHE A 158 0.94 7.38 -16.58
N ASP A 159 2.16 6.95 -16.21
CA ASP A 159 2.76 5.68 -16.68
C ASP A 159 1.89 4.46 -16.32
N LEU A 160 1.19 4.49 -15.19
CA LEU A 160 0.23 3.46 -14.84
C LEU A 160 -1.04 3.56 -15.69
N ALA A 161 -1.58 4.75 -15.87
CA ALA A 161 -2.81 4.98 -16.61
C ALA A 161 -2.67 4.55 -18.10
N THR A 162 -1.50 4.75 -18.73
CA THR A 162 -1.26 4.30 -20.11
C THR A 162 -1.43 2.79 -20.30
N LYS A 163 -1.18 2.01 -19.24
CA LYS A 163 -1.27 0.53 -19.25
C LYS A 163 -2.65 0.01 -18.88
N ARG A 164 -3.58 0.91 -18.54
CA ARG A 164 -4.96 0.57 -18.14
C ARG A 164 -5.92 0.89 -19.28
N GLU A 165 -7.03 0.16 -19.34
CA GLU A 165 -8.02 0.28 -20.40
C GLU A 165 -8.67 1.68 -20.43
N ARG A 166 -8.98 2.23 -19.25
CA ARG A 166 -9.71 3.50 -19.11
C ARG A 166 -8.85 4.74 -19.35
N LYS A 167 -7.54 4.64 -19.15
CA LYS A 167 -6.56 5.73 -19.39
C LYS A 167 -7.01 7.05 -18.79
N HIS A 168 -7.36 7.05 -17.49
CA HIS A 168 -7.85 8.23 -16.80
C HIS A 168 -7.10 8.49 -15.50
N VAL A 169 -6.60 9.72 -15.32
CA VAL A 169 -5.96 10.18 -14.07
C VAL A 169 -6.86 11.23 -13.42
N THR A 170 -7.18 11.01 -12.14
CA THR A 170 -7.85 12.00 -11.30
C THR A 170 -6.85 12.61 -10.32
N ILE A 171 -6.61 13.91 -10.42
CA ILE A 171 -5.75 14.67 -9.50
C ILE A 171 -6.58 15.06 -8.27
N VAL A 172 -6.18 14.58 -7.08
CA VAL A 172 -6.90 14.87 -5.83
C VAL A 172 -6.12 15.86 -4.99
N HIS A 173 -6.75 17.00 -4.65
CA HIS A 173 -6.11 18.10 -3.94
C HIS A 173 -7.13 18.91 -3.09
N LYS A 174 -6.66 19.95 -2.39
CA LYS A 174 -7.49 20.92 -1.66
C LYS A 174 -7.07 22.38 -1.98
N ALA A 175 -6.78 22.68 -3.24
CA ALA A 175 -6.24 23.97 -3.66
C ALA A 175 -7.17 25.18 -3.40
N ASN A 176 -8.47 24.95 -3.17
CA ASN A 176 -9.39 26.02 -2.77
C ASN A 176 -9.14 26.53 -1.34
N ILE A 177 -8.50 25.72 -0.47
CA ILE A 177 -8.11 26.09 0.91
C ILE A 177 -6.59 26.23 1.03
N LEU A 178 -5.84 25.42 0.28
CA LEU A 178 -4.37 25.38 0.28
C LEU A 178 -3.84 25.82 -1.10
N PRO A 179 -4.07 27.07 -1.53
CA PRO A 179 -3.79 27.49 -2.90
C PRO A 179 -2.30 27.44 -3.26
N VAL A 180 -1.40 27.57 -2.29
CA VAL A 180 0.05 27.52 -2.52
C VAL A 180 0.52 26.08 -2.60
N THR A 181 0.36 25.29 -1.54
CA THR A 181 0.90 23.92 -1.49
C THR A 181 0.19 22.99 -2.46
N ASP A 182 -1.14 22.96 -2.44
CA ASP A 182 -1.91 22.10 -3.35
C ASP A 182 -1.98 22.66 -4.77
N GLY A 183 -1.82 23.98 -4.92
CA GLY A 183 -1.60 24.60 -6.24
C GLY A 183 -0.33 24.07 -6.91
N VAL A 184 0.81 24.05 -6.19
CA VAL A 184 2.06 23.48 -6.70
C VAL A 184 1.89 22.01 -7.09
N PHE A 185 1.23 21.20 -6.24
CA PHE A 185 0.98 19.79 -6.54
C PHE A 185 0.12 19.62 -7.79
N ARG A 186 -1.04 20.25 -7.82
CA ARG A 186 -1.99 20.18 -8.93
C ARG A 186 -1.35 20.60 -10.26
N ASP A 187 -0.72 21.77 -10.27
CA ASP A 187 -0.16 22.34 -11.49
C ASP A 187 1.03 21.53 -12.01
N ALA A 188 1.87 20.99 -11.11
CA ALA A 188 2.97 20.11 -11.49
C ALA A 188 2.48 18.78 -12.07
N VAL A 189 1.49 18.13 -11.46
CA VAL A 189 0.92 16.88 -11.98
C VAL A 189 0.19 17.11 -13.30
N ARG A 190 -0.52 18.23 -13.45
CA ARG A 190 -1.18 18.60 -14.71
C ARG A 190 -0.16 18.80 -15.83
N ALA A 191 0.94 19.53 -15.57
CA ALA A 191 2.00 19.75 -16.54
C ALA A 191 2.64 18.43 -17.02
N VAL A 192 2.83 17.46 -16.13
CA VAL A 192 3.28 16.11 -16.52
C VAL A 192 2.28 15.47 -17.49
N GLY A 193 0.99 15.63 -17.25
CA GLY A 193 -0.07 15.08 -18.10
C GLY A 193 -0.08 15.57 -19.54
N GLU A 194 0.47 16.76 -19.81
CA GLU A 194 0.62 17.27 -21.18
C GLU A 194 1.49 16.36 -22.08
N GLY A 195 2.38 15.57 -21.46
CA GLY A 195 3.18 14.55 -22.14
C GLY A 195 2.45 13.23 -22.44
N TYR A 196 1.17 13.09 -22.05
CA TYR A 196 0.37 11.85 -22.17
C TYR A 196 -0.97 12.12 -22.86
N PRO A 197 -0.98 12.48 -24.16
CA PRO A 197 -2.19 12.92 -24.87
C PRO A 197 -3.30 11.86 -24.93
N GLU A 198 -2.96 10.56 -24.73
CA GLU A 198 -3.91 9.46 -24.70
C GLU A 198 -4.59 9.27 -23.31
N VAL A 199 -4.14 9.97 -22.28
CA VAL A 199 -4.66 9.86 -20.91
C VAL A 199 -5.54 11.07 -20.60
N SER A 200 -6.80 10.81 -20.27
CA SER A 200 -7.72 11.88 -19.83
C SER A 200 -7.44 12.29 -18.38
N ILE A 201 -7.65 13.57 -18.09
CA ILE A 201 -7.36 14.16 -16.78
C ILE A 201 -8.63 14.77 -16.19
N SER A 202 -8.86 14.50 -14.92
CA SER A 202 -9.85 15.23 -14.11
C SER A 202 -9.24 15.69 -12.80
N GLU A 203 -9.89 16.64 -12.15
CA GLU A 203 -9.53 17.13 -10.83
C GLU A 203 -10.71 17.01 -9.87
N VAL A 204 -10.41 16.70 -8.61
CA VAL A 204 -11.42 16.63 -7.57
C VAL A 204 -10.86 17.10 -6.23
N LEU A 205 -11.66 17.79 -5.46
CA LEU A 205 -11.30 18.15 -4.08
C LEU A 205 -11.31 16.90 -3.20
N VAL A 206 -10.40 16.82 -2.24
CA VAL A 206 -10.18 15.62 -1.41
C VAL A 206 -11.44 15.18 -0.64
N ASP A 207 -12.23 16.11 -0.12
CA ASP A 207 -13.50 15.82 0.55
C ASP A 207 -14.55 15.25 -0.42
N THR A 208 -14.62 15.80 -1.63
CA THR A 208 -15.46 15.26 -2.71
C THR A 208 -14.94 13.87 -3.15
N ALA A 209 -13.63 13.69 -3.26
CA ALA A 209 -13.05 12.39 -3.59
C ALA A 209 -13.42 11.32 -2.54
N ALA A 210 -13.36 11.66 -1.24
CA ALA A 210 -13.77 10.77 -0.16
C ALA A 210 -15.25 10.35 -0.29
N MET A 211 -16.15 11.32 -0.52
CA MET A 211 -17.56 11.04 -0.74
C MET A 211 -17.80 10.18 -1.98
N LEU A 212 -17.10 10.46 -3.08
CA LEU A 212 -17.25 9.71 -4.34
C LEU A 212 -16.65 8.31 -4.24
N LEU A 213 -15.52 8.12 -3.56
CA LEU A 213 -14.97 6.79 -3.26
C LEU A 213 -15.94 5.94 -2.45
N ALA A 214 -16.64 6.54 -1.47
CA ALA A 214 -17.65 5.84 -0.68
C ALA A 214 -18.93 5.53 -1.45
N SER A 215 -19.33 6.35 -2.44
CA SER A 215 -20.63 6.26 -3.09
C SER A 215 -20.60 5.79 -4.54
N LYS A 216 -19.57 6.15 -5.30
CA LYS A 216 -19.44 5.91 -6.75
C LYS A 216 -17.98 5.60 -7.14
N PRO A 217 -17.31 4.61 -6.51
CA PRO A 217 -15.89 4.32 -6.75
C PRO A 217 -15.58 3.91 -8.19
N ALA A 218 -16.53 3.34 -8.90
CA ALA A 218 -16.38 2.88 -10.27
C ALA A 218 -16.00 3.98 -11.28
N GLN A 219 -16.18 5.25 -10.93
CA GLN A 219 -15.78 6.36 -11.80
C GLN A 219 -14.26 6.59 -11.84
N PHE A 220 -13.54 6.13 -10.82
CA PHE A 220 -12.09 6.31 -10.70
C PHE A 220 -11.31 5.20 -11.38
N ASP A 221 -10.20 5.56 -12.02
CA ASP A 221 -9.22 4.66 -12.61
C ASP A 221 -7.88 4.77 -11.89
N VAL A 222 -7.12 5.83 -12.12
CA VAL A 222 -5.92 6.16 -11.37
C VAL A 222 -6.15 7.46 -10.62
N LEU A 223 -6.00 7.45 -9.29
CA LEU A 223 -6.01 8.66 -8.48
C LEU A 223 -4.57 9.01 -8.10
N VAL A 224 -4.20 10.28 -8.18
CA VAL A 224 -2.90 10.75 -7.69
C VAL A 224 -3.10 11.85 -6.67
N THR A 225 -2.39 11.75 -5.53
CA THR A 225 -2.58 12.70 -4.43
C THR A 225 -1.35 12.79 -3.51
N THR A 226 -1.37 13.80 -2.64
CA THR A 226 -0.35 14.01 -1.61
C THR A 226 -0.45 12.97 -0.50
N ASN A 227 0.59 12.89 0.33
CA ASN A 227 0.81 11.82 1.30
C ASN A 227 -0.38 11.55 2.23
N LEU A 228 -0.78 12.52 3.07
CA LEU A 228 -1.86 12.32 4.05
C LEU A 228 -3.20 12.05 3.37
N PHE A 229 -3.51 12.76 2.29
CA PHE A 229 -4.76 12.53 1.55
C PHE A 229 -4.80 11.11 0.96
N GLY A 230 -3.66 10.66 0.42
CA GLY A 230 -3.54 9.30 -0.11
C GLY A 230 -3.70 8.22 0.96
N ASP A 231 -3.21 8.46 2.18
CA ASP A 231 -3.41 7.56 3.31
C ASP A 231 -4.89 7.37 3.62
N ILE A 232 -5.58 8.48 3.88
CA ILE A 232 -7.01 8.46 4.24
C ILE A 232 -7.87 7.89 3.11
N LEU A 233 -7.66 8.36 1.87
CA LEU A 233 -8.50 7.94 0.73
C LEU A 233 -8.32 6.48 0.34
N SER A 234 -7.12 5.92 0.52
CA SER A 234 -6.91 4.50 0.25
C SER A 234 -7.61 3.59 1.25
N ASP A 235 -7.72 4.02 2.51
CA ASP A 235 -8.47 3.28 3.53
C ASP A 235 -9.98 3.33 3.22
N VAL A 236 -10.51 4.48 2.81
CA VAL A 236 -11.89 4.60 2.31
C VAL A 236 -12.12 3.67 1.11
N ALA A 237 -11.18 3.64 0.16
CA ALA A 237 -11.29 2.80 -1.03
C ALA A 237 -11.22 1.30 -0.69
N SER A 238 -10.41 0.91 0.30
CA SER A 238 -10.18 -0.49 0.68
C SER A 238 -11.46 -1.25 1.06
N VAL A 239 -12.47 -0.54 1.56
CA VAL A 239 -13.79 -1.11 1.92
C VAL A 239 -14.41 -1.87 0.74
N TRP A 240 -14.21 -1.39 -0.48
CA TRP A 240 -14.70 -2.05 -1.69
C TRP A 240 -13.94 -3.32 -2.06
N GLY A 241 -12.67 -3.39 -1.67
CA GLY A 241 -11.82 -4.57 -1.87
C GLY A 241 -11.99 -5.66 -0.82
N GLY A 242 -12.80 -5.42 0.23
CA GLY A 242 -12.96 -6.35 1.35
C GLY A 242 -12.29 -5.88 2.66
N GLY A 243 -11.81 -4.64 2.70
CA GLY A 243 -11.17 -4.05 3.87
C GLY A 243 -9.64 -4.23 3.91
N MET A 244 -9.04 -3.76 4.99
CA MET A 244 -7.58 -3.69 5.12
C MET A 244 -6.89 -5.07 5.08
N GLY A 245 -7.54 -6.14 5.55
CA GLY A 245 -7.00 -7.51 5.53
C GLY A 245 -6.74 -8.05 4.11
N VAL A 246 -7.38 -7.46 3.09
CA VAL A 246 -7.22 -7.83 1.68
C VAL A 246 -6.40 -6.79 0.89
N ALA A 247 -6.17 -5.61 1.46
CA ALA A 247 -5.57 -4.49 0.76
C ALA A 247 -4.04 -4.60 0.69
N PRO A 248 -3.44 -4.70 -0.52
CA PRO A 248 -2.00 -4.66 -0.70
C PRO A 248 -1.49 -3.23 -0.90
N ALA A 249 -0.20 -3.01 -0.65
CA ALA A 249 0.50 -1.79 -0.99
C ALA A 249 1.92 -2.08 -1.50
N LEU A 250 2.42 -1.20 -2.37
CA LEU A 250 3.79 -1.24 -2.86
C LEU A 250 4.42 0.14 -2.78
N ASN A 251 5.48 0.26 -2.00
CA ASN A 251 6.31 1.45 -1.93
C ASN A 251 7.45 1.32 -2.96
N ILE A 252 7.61 2.32 -3.82
CA ILE A 252 8.56 2.30 -4.94
C ILE A 252 9.54 3.45 -4.80
N GLY A 253 10.83 3.12 -4.86
CA GLY A 253 11.95 4.02 -5.05
C GLY A 253 12.60 3.81 -6.42
N ALA A 254 13.75 4.45 -6.66
CA ALA A 254 14.48 4.30 -7.92
C ALA A 254 15.08 2.89 -8.10
N THR A 255 15.54 2.27 -7.01
CA THR A 255 16.26 0.98 -7.05
C THR A 255 15.68 -0.08 -6.12
N VAL A 256 14.86 0.33 -5.16
CA VAL A 256 14.26 -0.54 -4.14
C VAL A 256 12.76 -0.44 -4.18
N ALA A 257 12.09 -1.57 -4.02
CA ALA A 257 10.64 -1.63 -3.81
C ALA A 257 10.32 -2.43 -2.55
N ILE A 258 9.38 -1.94 -1.74
CA ILE A 258 8.93 -2.61 -0.51
C ILE A 258 7.42 -2.79 -0.58
N ALA A 259 6.98 -4.05 -0.66
CA ALA A 259 5.57 -4.38 -0.58
C ALA A 259 5.15 -4.65 0.87
N GLU A 260 3.93 -4.28 1.22
CA GLU A 260 3.37 -4.47 2.55
C GLU A 260 1.84 -4.60 2.47
N PRO A 261 1.17 -5.37 3.32
CA PRO A 261 -0.27 -5.23 3.49
C PRO A 261 -0.58 -3.87 4.14
N VAL A 262 -1.75 -3.32 3.88
CA VAL A 262 -2.15 -2.00 4.42
C VAL A 262 -2.47 -2.07 5.93
N HIS A 263 -2.88 -3.24 6.43
CA HIS A 263 -3.21 -3.42 7.85
C HIS A 263 -1.99 -3.26 8.77
N GLY A 264 -2.23 -2.86 10.03
CA GLY A 264 -1.22 -2.82 11.09
C GLY A 264 -0.97 -4.19 11.73
N SER A 265 -0.34 -4.16 12.90
CA SER A 265 0.05 -5.36 13.67
C SER A 265 -1.11 -6.13 14.31
N ALA A 266 -2.30 -5.53 14.44
CA ALA A 266 -3.51 -6.11 15.03
C ALA A 266 -3.23 -6.96 16.29
N PRO A 267 -2.73 -6.34 17.38
CA PRO A 267 -2.25 -7.06 18.55
C PRO A 267 -3.34 -7.86 19.27
N ASP A 268 -4.60 -7.49 19.07
CA ASP A 268 -5.80 -8.16 19.61
C ASP A 268 -6.03 -9.56 19.02
N ILE A 269 -5.59 -9.82 17.81
CA ILE A 269 -5.72 -11.11 17.13
C ILE A 269 -4.38 -11.81 16.84
N ALA A 270 -3.25 -11.15 17.11
CA ALA A 270 -1.93 -11.73 16.92
C ALA A 270 -1.74 -13.04 17.72
N GLY A 271 -1.16 -14.06 17.11
CA GLY A 271 -0.94 -15.38 17.67
C GLY A 271 -2.17 -16.29 17.68
N LYS A 272 -3.33 -15.84 17.19
CA LYS A 272 -4.57 -16.64 17.14
C LYS A 272 -4.74 -17.44 15.83
N GLY A 273 -3.91 -17.23 14.84
CA GLY A 273 -3.98 -17.93 13.54
C GLY A 273 -5.25 -17.63 12.76
N ILE A 274 -5.83 -16.43 12.91
CA ILE A 274 -7.06 -15.99 12.25
C ILE A 274 -6.88 -14.74 11.39
N ALA A 275 -5.67 -14.22 11.30
CA ALA A 275 -5.35 -13.06 10.45
C ALA A 275 -5.51 -13.42 8.97
N ASN A 276 -6.04 -12.48 8.18
CA ASN A 276 -6.23 -12.66 6.76
C ASN A 276 -4.90 -12.52 6.00
N PRO A 277 -4.40 -13.54 5.30
CA PRO A 277 -3.13 -13.46 4.58
C PRO A 277 -3.25 -12.81 3.20
N ALA A 278 -4.47 -12.53 2.71
CA ALA A 278 -4.71 -12.09 1.33
C ALA A 278 -3.98 -10.78 1.00
N GLY A 279 -3.99 -9.79 1.90
CA GLY A 279 -3.28 -8.52 1.70
C GLY A 279 -1.77 -8.72 1.50
N ALA A 280 -1.14 -9.55 2.32
CA ALA A 280 0.28 -9.88 2.19
C ALA A 280 0.58 -10.69 0.91
N ILE A 281 -0.28 -11.65 0.55
CA ILE A 281 -0.17 -12.43 -0.70
C ILE A 281 -0.29 -11.50 -1.91
N LEU A 282 -1.28 -10.64 -1.97
CA LEU A 282 -1.47 -9.68 -3.06
C LEU A 282 -0.33 -8.64 -3.13
N SER A 283 0.30 -8.32 -2.00
CA SER A 283 1.48 -7.45 -1.98
C SER A 283 2.67 -8.08 -2.73
N THR A 284 2.82 -9.41 -2.72
CA THR A 284 3.82 -10.10 -3.56
C THR A 284 3.49 -10.00 -5.05
N ALA A 285 2.21 -10.01 -5.41
CA ALA A 285 1.78 -9.80 -6.80
C ALA A 285 2.13 -8.39 -7.30
N LEU A 286 2.06 -7.36 -6.43
CA LEU A 286 2.51 -6.01 -6.79
C LEU A 286 4.02 -5.95 -7.07
N LEU A 287 4.86 -6.63 -6.26
CA LEU A 287 6.30 -6.75 -6.55
C LEU A 287 6.54 -7.42 -7.90
N LEU A 288 5.87 -8.52 -8.16
CA LEU A 288 5.98 -9.24 -9.43
C LEU A 288 5.63 -8.32 -10.61
N ARG A 289 4.51 -7.62 -10.52
CA ARG A 289 3.99 -6.79 -11.62
C ARG A 289 4.83 -5.53 -11.86
N HIS A 290 5.15 -4.80 -10.80
CA HIS A 290 5.67 -3.44 -10.93
C HIS A 290 7.19 -3.34 -10.74
N HIS A 291 7.80 -4.24 -9.97
CA HIS A 291 9.25 -4.22 -9.74
C HIS A 291 9.99 -5.26 -10.60
N TRP A 292 9.54 -6.49 -10.58
CA TRP A 292 10.20 -7.58 -11.33
C TRP A 292 9.68 -7.78 -12.76
N GLN A 293 8.69 -7.00 -13.21
CA GLN A 293 8.13 -7.03 -14.56
C GLN A 293 7.64 -8.42 -14.99
N GLN A 294 6.97 -9.13 -14.06
CA GLN A 294 6.36 -10.44 -14.28
C GLN A 294 4.82 -10.40 -14.13
N PRO A 295 4.12 -9.74 -15.06
CA PRO A 295 2.67 -9.55 -14.95
C PRO A 295 1.86 -10.84 -14.95
N ASP A 296 2.30 -11.87 -15.67
CA ASP A 296 1.60 -13.16 -15.72
C ASP A 296 1.69 -13.90 -14.39
N ALA A 297 2.86 -13.90 -13.74
CA ALA A 297 3.05 -14.46 -12.41
C ALA A 297 2.20 -13.71 -11.36
N ALA A 298 2.14 -12.38 -11.45
CA ALA A 298 1.27 -11.57 -10.62
C ALA A 298 -0.21 -11.92 -10.81
N LEU A 299 -0.66 -12.06 -12.06
CA LEU A 299 -2.04 -12.40 -12.40
C LEU A 299 -2.45 -13.78 -11.87
N ARG A 300 -1.54 -14.76 -11.89
CA ARG A 300 -1.79 -16.09 -11.31
C ARG A 300 -2.10 -15.98 -9.81
N ILE A 301 -1.29 -15.22 -9.05
CA ILE A 301 -1.53 -15.02 -7.62
C ILE A 301 -2.86 -14.29 -7.39
N GLU A 302 -3.10 -13.22 -8.12
CA GLU A 302 -4.36 -12.45 -8.01
C GLU A 302 -5.57 -13.36 -8.25
N ASN A 303 -5.58 -14.10 -9.35
CA ASN A 303 -6.68 -15.00 -9.69
C ASN A 303 -6.89 -16.11 -8.66
N ALA A 304 -5.81 -16.67 -8.09
CA ALA A 304 -5.90 -17.68 -7.05
C ALA A 304 -6.52 -17.11 -5.76
N VAL A 305 -6.14 -15.88 -5.35
CA VAL A 305 -6.74 -15.19 -4.20
C VAL A 305 -8.22 -14.95 -4.45
N PHE A 306 -8.60 -14.43 -5.63
CA PHE A 306 -10.00 -14.21 -5.99
C PHE A 306 -10.80 -15.49 -5.94
N ALA A 307 -10.31 -16.56 -6.55
CA ALA A 307 -10.99 -17.84 -6.57
C ALA A 307 -11.13 -18.48 -5.18
N ALA A 308 -10.14 -18.27 -4.29
CA ALA A 308 -10.22 -18.72 -2.89
C ALA A 308 -11.34 -17.99 -2.14
N LEU A 309 -11.40 -16.66 -2.28
CA LEU A 309 -12.44 -15.84 -1.64
C LEU A 309 -13.84 -16.16 -2.20
N GLU A 310 -13.97 -16.34 -3.51
CA GLU A 310 -15.25 -16.75 -4.15
C GLU A 310 -15.74 -18.12 -3.68
N SER A 311 -14.84 -19.05 -3.34
CA SER A 311 -15.22 -20.35 -2.78
C SER A 311 -15.74 -20.28 -1.35
N GLY A 312 -15.68 -19.10 -0.70
CA GLY A 312 -16.19 -18.88 0.65
C GLY A 312 -15.20 -19.23 1.76
N VAL A 313 -13.95 -19.58 1.46
CA VAL A 313 -12.90 -19.79 2.46
C VAL A 313 -12.38 -18.43 2.91
N CYS A 314 -13.10 -17.82 3.87
CA CYS A 314 -12.87 -16.47 4.35
C CYS A 314 -12.53 -16.47 5.85
N THR A 315 -11.59 -15.62 6.24
CA THR A 315 -11.23 -15.33 7.62
C THR A 315 -12.29 -14.49 8.33
N PRO A 316 -12.25 -14.35 9.68
CA PRO A 316 -13.28 -13.64 10.44
C PRO A 316 -13.52 -12.19 10.04
N ASP A 317 -12.50 -11.45 9.60
CA ASP A 317 -12.63 -10.07 9.09
C ASP A 317 -13.55 -9.97 7.86
N LEU A 318 -13.66 -11.06 7.10
CA LEU A 318 -14.57 -11.21 5.97
C LEU A 318 -15.87 -11.94 6.31
N GLY A 319 -16.12 -12.15 7.61
CA GLY A 319 -17.31 -12.86 8.14
C GLY A 319 -17.28 -14.37 7.92
N GLY A 320 -16.11 -14.96 7.67
CA GLY A 320 -15.89 -16.40 7.63
C GLY A 320 -15.40 -16.96 8.96
N GLN A 321 -14.88 -18.20 8.92
CA GLN A 321 -14.32 -18.90 10.07
C GLN A 321 -12.97 -19.56 9.75
N ALA A 322 -12.44 -19.33 8.55
CA ALA A 322 -11.18 -19.92 8.14
C ALA A 322 -10.02 -19.35 8.97
N THR A 323 -9.09 -20.21 9.30
CA THR A 323 -7.80 -19.82 9.87
C THR A 323 -6.91 -19.20 8.79
N THR A 324 -5.86 -18.51 9.22
CA THR A 324 -4.82 -17.97 8.33
C THR A 324 -4.26 -19.06 7.41
N ARG A 325 -4.03 -20.26 7.95
CA ARG A 325 -3.51 -21.41 7.21
C ARG A 325 -4.51 -21.92 6.17
N GLU A 326 -5.76 -22.14 6.54
CA GLU A 326 -6.80 -22.61 5.61
C GLU A 326 -7.04 -21.62 4.48
N ALA A 327 -7.01 -20.31 4.76
CA ALA A 327 -7.11 -19.27 3.74
C ALA A 327 -5.93 -19.33 2.76
N MET A 328 -4.69 -19.54 3.24
CA MET A 328 -3.52 -19.73 2.38
C MET A 328 -3.62 -21.02 1.55
N ASP A 329 -3.98 -22.14 2.18
CA ASP A 329 -4.11 -23.43 1.50
C ASP A 329 -5.15 -23.37 0.37
N ALA A 330 -6.24 -22.60 0.58
CA ALA A 330 -7.24 -22.34 -0.45
C ALA A 330 -6.67 -21.56 -1.64
N VAL A 331 -5.72 -20.65 -1.42
CA VAL A 331 -5.00 -19.97 -2.51
C VAL A 331 -4.05 -20.93 -3.22
N LEU A 332 -3.24 -21.69 -2.47
CA LEU A 332 -2.26 -22.64 -3.03
C LEU A 332 -2.91 -23.69 -3.94
N THR A 333 -4.09 -24.19 -3.58
CA THR A 333 -4.82 -25.17 -4.40
C THR A 333 -5.39 -24.62 -5.70
N ARG A 334 -5.29 -23.30 -5.92
CA ARG A 334 -5.84 -22.59 -7.10
C ARG A 334 -4.74 -21.93 -7.98
N LEU A 335 -3.49 -22.11 -7.60
CA LEU A 335 -2.34 -21.72 -8.42
C LEU A 335 -2.06 -22.75 -9.51
#